data_c351c562e6bc0a985595eb579ccec971
#
_entry.id   c351c562e6bc0a985595eb579ccec971
#
_cell.length_a   1.000
_cell.length_b   1.000
_cell.length_c   1.000
_cell.angle_alpha   90.00
_cell.angle_beta   90.00
_cell.angle_gamma   90.00
#
_symmetry.space_group_name_H-M   'P 1'
#
loop_
_entity.id
_entity.type
_entity.pdbx_description
1 polymer ?
#
loop_
_entity_poly.entity_id
_entity_poly.type
_entity_poly.pdbx_seq_one_letter_code
_entity_poly.pdbx_strand_id
1 'polypeptide(L)'
;MNLDKQKEKVGEAAVEYIATLYPDRLKLGIGTGSTAECFIRGLGRLKDRIEATVPSSSRSEALLRQLGLPVVDLNEVDLLDAYVDGADEVNAALQMVKGGGAALTREKIVAAASNEFVCIADETKLVDVLGAFPVPVEVIPMA
;
A
#
# COMPACT_ATOMS: atom_id res chain seq x y z
N MET A 1 3.43 13.45 -18.97
CA MET A 1 4.26 12.66 -18.03
C MET A 1 3.95 11.19 -18.23
N ASN A 2 4.95 10.33 -18.33
CA ASN A 2 4.70 8.92 -18.49
C ASN A 2 4.22 8.26 -17.18
N LEU A 3 3.68 7.06 -17.30
CA LEU A 3 3.07 6.34 -16.18
C LEU A 3 4.06 6.04 -15.05
N ASP A 4 5.30 5.66 -15.39
CA ASP A 4 6.32 5.35 -14.40
C ASP A 4 6.66 6.58 -13.54
N LYS A 5 6.79 7.74 -14.17
CA LYS A 5 7.02 9.00 -13.45
C LYS A 5 5.83 9.40 -12.57
N GLN A 6 4.60 9.11 -13.00
CA GLN A 6 3.42 9.34 -12.17
C GLN A 6 3.46 8.47 -10.91
N LYS A 7 3.82 7.20 -11.05
CA LYS A 7 3.95 6.27 -9.93
C LYS A 7 5.05 6.70 -8.97
N GLU A 8 6.20 7.13 -9.48
CA GLU A 8 7.27 7.67 -8.66
C GLU A 8 6.80 8.88 -7.87
N LYS A 9 6.16 9.83 -8.53
CA LYS A 9 5.67 11.05 -7.88
C LYS A 9 4.64 10.77 -6.80
N VAL A 10 3.68 9.88 -7.05
CA VAL A 10 2.68 9.57 -6.04
C VAL A 10 3.30 8.80 -4.87
N GLY A 11 4.30 7.96 -5.15
CA GLY A 11 5.07 7.29 -4.10
C GLY A 11 5.80 8.29 -3.21
N GLU A 12 6.48 9.27 -3.80
CA GLU A 12 7.15 10.35 -3.07
C GLU A 12 6.16 11.18 -2.27
N ALA A 13 5.03 11.54 -2.86
CA ALA A 13 3.98 12.31 -2.17
C ALA A 13 3.45 11.56 -0.94
N ALA A 14 3.31 10.25 -1.03
CA ALA A 14 2.89 9.42 0.10
C ALA A 14 3.95 9.41 1.21
N VAL A 15 5.24 9.33 0.86
CA VAL A 15 6.32 9.42 1.84
C VAL A 15 6.28 10.77 2.57
N GLU A 16 6.10 11.87 1.84
CA GLU A 16 5.95 13.21 2.43
C GLU A 16 4.74 13.30 3.35
N TYR A 17 3.61 12.76 2.91
CA TYR A 17 2.38 12.72 3.71
C TYR A 17 2.61 12.01 5.05
N ILE A 18 3.17 10.81 5.00
CA ILE A 18 3.47 10.02 6.19
C ILE A 18 4.46 10.76 7.10
N ALA A 19 5.52 11.32 6.54
CA ALA A 19 6.55 12.04 7.28
C ALA A 19 5.98 13.26 8.02
N THR A 20 4.98 13.92 7.43
CA THR A 20 4.37 15.14 7.99
C THR A 20 3.36 14.83 9.09
N LEU A 21 2.52 13.78 8.89
CA LEU A 21 1.43 13.48 9.81
C LEU A 21 1.83 12.62 11.01
N TYR A 22 2.87 11.81 10.86
CA TYR A 22 3.28 10.87 11.89
C TYR A 22 4.72 11.20 12.32
N PRO A 23 4.93 11.72 13.53
CA PRO A 23 6.24 12.26 13.93
C PRO A 23 7.33 11.22 14.08
N ASP A 24 7.12 10.17 14.87
CA ASP A 24 8.16 9.18 15.18
C ASP A 24 7.57 7.79 15.39
N ARG A 25 8.41 6.77 15.27
CA ARG A 25 8.06 5.37 15.52
C ARG A 25 6.91 4.87 14.66
N LEU A 26 7.07 5.05 13.36
CA LEU A 26 6.08 4.68 12.37
C LEU A 26 5.88 3.16 12.30
N LYS A 27 4.62 2.76 12.31
CA LYS A 27 4.19 1.38 12.04
C LYS A 27 3.32 1.41 10.79
N LEU A 28 3.80 0.83 9.70
CA LEU A 28 3.18 0.97 8.39
C LEU A 28 2.76 -0.38 7.81
N GLY A 29 1.52 -0.45 7.33
CA GLY A 29 1.08 -1.50 6.43
C GLY A 29 1.46 -1.15 5.00
N ILE A 30 1.98 -2.12 4.27
CA ILE A 30 2.56 -1.92 2.94
C ILE A 30 1.81 -2.75 1.90
N GLY A 31 1.33 -2.08 0.88
CA GLY A 31 0.60 -2.70 -0.20
C GLY A 31 1.45 -3.45 -1.21
N THR A 32 0.83 -3.76 -2.34
CA THR A 32 1.38 -4.61 -3.39
C THR A 32 1.34 -3.89 -4.74
N GLY A 33 2.30 -4.17 -5.60
CA GLY A 33 2.32 -3.69 -6.97
C GLY A 33 3.31 -2.57 -7.21
N SER A 34 3.42 -2.14 -8.47
CA SER A 34 4.46 -1.21 -8.91
C SER A 34 4.38 0.17 -8.25
N THR A 35 3.18 0.66 -7.99
CA THR A 35 3.00 1.95 -7.32
C THR A 35 3.42 1.86 -5.84
N ALA A 36 3.02 0.77 -5.16
CA ALA A 36 3.45 0.52 -3.78
C ALA A 36 4.97 0.37 -3.69
N GLU A 37 5.60 -0.25 -4.68
CA GLU A 37 7.07 -0.37 -4.73
C GLU A 37 7.76 0.99 -4.83
N CYS A 38 7.18 1.96 -5.54
CA CYS A 38 7.69 3.33 -5.58
C CYS A 38 7.66 3.97 -4.18
N PHE A 39 6.58 3.76 -3.44
CA PHE A 39 6.47 4.20 -2.06
C PHE A 39 7.55 3.53 -1.17
N ILE A 40 7.70 2.21 -1.28
CA ILE A 40 8.70 1.45 -0.51
C ILE A 40 10.10 2.02 -0.73
N ARG A 41 10.47 2.27 -1.99
CA ARG A 41 11.80 2.82 -2.30
C ARG A 41 12.00 4.19 -1.66
N GLY A 42 10.97 5.00 -1.57
CA GLY A 42 11.04 6.29 -0.90
C GLY A 42 11.14 6.21 0.62
N LEU A 43 10.73 5.10 1.23
CA LEU A 43 10.78 4.92 2.68
C LEU A 43 12.18 4.91 3.27
N GLY A 44 13.20 4.69 2.45
CA GLY A 44 14.59 4.74 2.91
C GLY A 44 14.95 6.04 3.62
N ARG A 45 14.33 7.17 3.22
CA ARG A 45 14.53 8.48 3.86
C ARG A 45 14.01 8.52 5.30
N LEU A 46 13.07 7.66 5.65
CA LEU A 46 12.41 7.61 6.95
C LEU A 46 12.88 6.41 7.79
N LYS A 47 13.91 5.70 7.35
CA LYS A 47 14.34 4.44 7.95
C LYS A 47 14.49 4.51 9.47
N ASP A 48 15.12 5.57 9.97
CA ASP A 48 15.37 5.73 11.41
C ASP A 48 14.10 6.01 12.22
N ARG A 49 13.01 6.35 11.55
CA ARG A 49 11.71 6.63 12.17
C ARG A 49 10.74 5.45 12.05
N ILE A 50 11.10 4.42 11.30
CA ILE A 50 10.21 3.26 11.07
C ILE A 50 10.49 2.19 12.11
N GLU A 51 9.50 1.93 12.94
CA GLU A 51 9.54 0.86 13.95
C GLU A 51 9.20 -0.49 13.34
N ALA A 52 8.20 -0.53 12.47
CA ALA A 52 7.74 -1.78 11.87
C ALA A 52 7.08 -1.55 10.51
N THR A 53 7.24 -2.51 9.60
CA THR A 53 6.45 -2.61 8.39
C THR A 53 5.78 -3.98 8.32
N VAL A 54 4.53 -4.01 7.85
CA VAL A 54 3.77 -5.24 7.65
C VAL A 54 3.39 -5.33 6.18
N PRO A 55 4.05 -6.18 5.40
CA PRO A 55 3.77 -6.32 3.98
C PRO A 55 2.51 -7.14 3.70
N SER A 56 1.82 -6.82 2.61
CA SER A 56 0.65 -7.56 2.13
C SER A 56 1.01 -8.65 1.12
N SER A 57 2.27 -8.76 0.72
CA SER A 57 2.72 -9.75 -0.26
C SER A 57 4.20 -10.11 -0.06
N SER A 58 4.58 -11.27 -0.60
CA SER A 58 5.97 -11.74 -0.55
C SER A 58 6.91 -10.80 -1.31
N ARG A 59 6.45 -10.22 -2.41
CA ARG A 59 7.24 -9.28 -3.21
C ARG A 59 7.53 -7.99 -2.45
N SER A 60 6.53 -7.42 -1.79
CA SER A 60 6.72 -6.24 -0.94
C SER A 60 7.63 -6.55 0.23
N GLU A 61 7.47 -7.70 0.85
CA GLU A 61 8.35 -8.14 1.94
C GLU A 61 9.81 -8.21 1.49
N ALA A 62 10.06 -8.84 0.35
CA ALA A 62 11.43 -8.97 -0.19
C ALA A 62 12.07 -7.60 -0.41
N LEU A 63 11.34 -6.65 -0.98
CA LEU A 63 11.84 -5.30 -1.23
C LEU A 63 12.11 -4.54 0.07
N LEU A 64 11.23 -4.63 1.05
CA LEU A 64 11.42 -4.03 2.36
C LEU A 64 12.68 -4.55 3.05
N ARG A 65 12.89 -5.86 3.02
CA ARG A 65 14.08 -6.49 3.59
C ARG A 65 15.36 -6.08 2.85
N GLN A 66 15.30 -6.01 1.53
CA GLN A 66 16.42 -5.58 0.70
C GLN A 66 16.87 -4.16 1.06
N LEU A 67 15.94 -3.29 1.39
CA LEU A 67 16.22 -1.90 1.78
C LEU A 67 16.58 -1.76 3.27
N GLY A 68 16.62 -2.86 4.00
CA GLY A 68 16.97 -2.86 5.42
C GLY A 68 15.88 -2.29 6.33
N LEU A 69 14.64 -2.26 5.88
CA LEU A 69 13.51 -1.82 6.69
C LEU A 69 13.01 -2.96 7.59
N PRO A 70 12.58 -2.67 8.83
CA PRO A 70 12.11 -3.71 9.72
C PRO A 70 10.77 -4.31 9.25
N VAL A 71 10.74 -5.61 9.06
CA VAL A 71 9.54 -6.36 8.66
C VAL A 71 9.09 -7.23 9.82
N VAL A 72 7.82 -7.13 10.18
CA VAL A 72 7.22 -7.92 11.25
C VAL A 72 5.93 -8.58 10.77
N ASP A 73 5.51 -9.62 11.48
CA ASP A 73 4.21 -10.24 11.27
C ASP A 73 3.12 -9.36 11.89
N LEU A 74 1.93 -9.33 11.27
CA LEU A 74 0.81 -8.52 11.77
C LEU A 74 0.44 -8.89 13.22
N ASN A 75 0.63 -10.15 13.60
CA ASN A 75 0.34 -10.61 14.96
C ASN A 75 1.30 -10.03 16.02
N GLU A 76 2.40 -9.42 15.59
CA GLU A 76 3.39 -8.80 16.49
C GLU A 76 3.13 -7.32 16.76
N VAL A 77 2.12 -6.73 16.13
CA VAL A 77 1.75 -5.32 16.31
C VAL A 77 0.28 -5.20 16.68
N ASP A 78 -0.04 -4.18 17.50
CA ASP A 78 -1.42 -3.94 17.90
C ASP A 78 -2.20 -3.20 16.84
N LEU A 79 -1.64 -2.09 16.34
CA LEU A 79 -2.29 -1.23 15.38
C LEU A 79 -1.24 -0.54 14.53
N LEU A 80 -1.52 -0.43 13.23
CA LEU A 80 -0.67 0.29 12.30
C LEU A 80 -1.15 1.75 12.17
N ASP A 81 -0.21 2.66 11.97
CA ASP A 81 -0.54 4.08 11.77
C ASP A 81 -1.28 4.28 10.44
N ALA A 82 -0.77 3.69 9.38
CA ALA A 82 -1.37 3.78 8.05
C ALA A 82 -1.08 2.53 7.23
N TYR A 83 -2.00 2.21 6.35
CA TYR A 83 -1.80 1.25 5.27
C TYR A 83 -1.69 2.01 3.96
N VAL A 84 -0.59 1.84 3.23
CA VAL A 84 -0.33 2.55 1.97
C VAL A 84 -0.34 1.56 0.82
N ASP A 85 -1.24 1.76 -0.13
CA ASP A 85 -1.42 0.84 -1.26
C ASP A 85 -2.08 1.53 -2.44
N GLY A 86 -1.98 0.91 -3.61
CA GLY A 86 -2.70 1.30 -4.81
C GLY A 86 -4.10 0.72 -4.88
N ALA A 87 -4.76 1.00 -6.00
CA ALA A 87 -6.06 0.43 -6.35
C ALA A 87 -6.13 0.20 -7.85
N ASP A 88 -6.98 -0.71 -8.30
CA ASP A 88 -7.25 -0.91 -9.72
C ASP A 88 -8.14 0.22 -10.26
N GLU A 89 -9.11 0.65 -9.45
CA GLU A 89 -9.94 1.83 -9.71
C GLU A 89 -10.25 2.54 -8.39
N VAL A 90 -10.41 3.86 -8.45
CA VAL A 90 -10.89 4.66 -7.32
C VAL A 90 -11.74 5.81 -7.84
N ASN A 91 -12.88 6.07 -7.19
CA ASN A 91 -13.80 7.17 -7.54
C ASN A 91 -13.69 8.34 -6.55
N ALA A 92 -14.45 9.41 -6.81
CA ALA A 92 -14.44 10.62 -5.99
C ALA A 92 -14.94 10.37 -4.54
N ALA A 93 -15.72 9.33 -4.30
CA ALA A 93 -16.17 8.95 -2.97
C ALA A 93 -15.15 8.06 -2.24
N LEU A 94 -13.96 7.85 -2.82
CA LEU A 94 -12.90 6.98 -2.31
C LEU A 94 -13.31 5.50 -2.21
N GLN A 95 -14.29 5.09 -3.00
CA GLN A 95 -14.61 3.68 -3.19
C GLN A 95 -13.63 3.09 -4.20
N MET A 96 -13.21 1.86 -3.99
CA MET A 96 -12.12 1.26 -4.77
C MET A 96 -12.46 -0.14 -5.27
N VAL A 97 -11.93 -0.47 -6.43
CA VAL A 97 -11.77 -1.84 -6.88
C VAL A 97 -10.31 -2.22 -6.65
N LYS A 98 -10.09 -3.32 -5.97
CA LYS A 98 -8.76 -3.84 -5.63
C LYS A 98 -8.69 -5.33 -5.94
N GLY A 99 -7.48 -5.87 -5.94
CA GLY A 99 -7.25 -7.30 -6.06
C GLY A 99 -6.73 -7.77 -7.40
N GLY A 100 -6.48 -6.86 -8.36
CA GLY A 100 -5.91 -7.23 -9.66
C GLY A 100 -4.56 -7.92 -9.56
N GLY A 101 -3.79 -7.65 -8.52
CA GLY A 101 -2.51 -8.30 -8.23
C GLY A 101 -2.61 -9.60 -7.43
N ALA A 102 -3.82 -10.11 -7.18
CA ALA A 102 -4.10 -11.35 -6.44
C ALA A 102 -3.59 -11.37 -4.98
N ALA A 103 -3.55 -10.20 -4.32
CA ALA A 103 -3.12 -10.08 -2.93
C ALA A 103 -4.19 -9.45 -2.01
N LEU A 104 -5.42 -9.27 -2.51
CA LEU A 104 -6.46 -8.49 -1.83
C LEU A 104 -6.82 -9.04 -0.44
N THR A 105 -6.83 -10.34 -0.25
CA THR A 105 -7.16 -10.92 1.07
C THR A 105 -6.20 -10.41 2.14
N ARG A 106 -4.90 -10.48 1.88
CA ARG A 106 -3.88 -9.95 2.80
C ARG A 106 -3.93 -8.43 2.90
N GLU A 107 -4.10 -7.74 1.76
CA GLU A 107 -4.22 -6.29 1.71
C GLU A 107 -5.34 -5.80 2.62
N LYS A 108 -6.51 -6.42 2.54
CA LYS A 108 -7.66 -6.03 3.36
C LYS A 108 -7.44 -6.29 4.84
N ILE A 109 -6.80 -7.39 5.19
CA ILE A 109 -6.49 -7.71 6.59
C ILE A 109 -5.55 -6.65 7.18
N VAL A 110 -4.49 -6.31 6.47
CA VAL A 110 -3.52 -5.30 6.92
C VAL A 110 -4.16 -3.91 6.98
N ALA A 111 -4.96 -3.55 5.98
CA ALA A 111 -5.69 -2.28 5.97
C ALA A 111 -6.65 -2.17 7.16
N ALA A 112 -7.36 -3.25 7.49
CA ALA A 112 -8.30 -3.26 8.63
C ALA A 112 -7.60 -3.10 9.98
N ALA A 113 -6.32 -3.43 10.06
CA ALA A 113 -5.50 -3.25 11.26
C ALA A 113 -4.78 -1.89 11.29
N SER A 114 -5.15 -0.98 10.42
CA SER A 114 -4.51 0.34 10.28
C SER A 114 -5.48 1.46 10.61
N ASN A 115 -4.96 2.56 11.18
CA ASN A 115 -5.75 3.74 11.51
C ASN A 115 -6.30 4.45 10.26
N GLU A 116 -5.53 4.46 9.17
CA GLU A 116 -5.99 5.05 7.92
C GLU A 116 -5.47 4.26 6.72
N PHE A 117 -6.18 4.37 5.62
CA PHE A 117 -5.75 3.87 4.33
C PHE A 117 -5.33 5.05 3.46
N VAL A 118 -4.07 5.06 3.03
CA VAL A 118 -3.54 6.04 2.09
C VAL A 118 -3.50 5.39 0.72
N CYS A 119 -4.46 5.74 -0.13
CA CYS A 119 -4.50 5.23 -1.51
C CYS A 119 -3.58 6.05 -2.40
N ILE A 120 -2.64 5.38 -3.04
CA ILE A 120 -1.70 5.99 -3.99
C ILE A 120 -2.03 5.49 -5.39
N ALA A 121 -2.40 6.39 -6.27
CA ALA A 121 -2.86 6.03 -7.61
C ALA A 121 -2.39 7.05 -8.64
N ASP A 122 -1.99 6.55 -9.81
CA ASP A 122 -1.80 7.41 -10.97
C ASP A 122 -3.18 7.76 -11.58
N GLU A 123 -3.20 8.72 -12.50
CA GLU A 123 -4.46 9.22 -13.06
C GLU A 123 -5.27 8.17 -13.82
N THR A 124 -4.63 7.09 -14.30
CA THR A 124 -5.34 6.03 -15.04
C THR A 124 -6.29 5.23 -14.16
N LYS A 125 -6.13 5.32 -12.83
CA LYS A 125 -6.95 4.60 -11.85
C LYS A 125 -8.18 5.40 -11.41
N LEU A 126 -8.23 6.69 -11.72
CA LEU A 126 -9.34 7.57 -11.35
C LEU A 126 -10.51 7.34 -12.29
N VAL A 127 -11.68 6.99 -11.73
CA VAL A 127 -12.90 6.73 -12.50
C VAL A 127 -14.09 7.44 -11.86
N ASP A 128 -15.11 7.74 -12.67
CA ASP A 128 -16.37 8.28 -12.15
C ASP A 128 -17.23 7.15 -11.58
N VAL A 129 -17.27 6.02 -12.29
CA VAL A 129 -18.06 4.83 -11.93
C VAL A 129 -17.16 3.60 -11.91
N LEU A 130 -17.18 2.87 -10.82
CA LEU A 130 -16.45 1.62 -10.70
C LEU A 130 -17.08 0.52 -11.58
N GLY A 131 -16.24 -0.38 -12.11
CA GLY A 131 -16.70 -1.58 -12.82
C GLY A 131 -16.16 -1.76 -14.23
N ALA A 132 -15.36 -0.82 -14.76
CA ALA A 132 -14.63 -1.05 -16.01
C ALA A 132 -13.56 -2.13 -15.78
N PHE A 133 -12.89 -2.10 -14.63
CA PHE A 133 -12.01 -3.17 -14.20
C PHE A 133 -12.86 -4.29 -13.58
N PRO A 134 -12.69 -5.56 -14.01
CA PRO A 134 -13.46 -6.68 -13.45
C PRO A 134 -13.17 -6.86 -11.96
N VAL A 135 -14.21 -7.13 -11.17
CA VAL A 135 -14.08 -7.34 -9.73
C VAL A 135 -13.31 -8.64 -9.45
N PRO A 136 -12.13 -8.56 -8.84
CA PRO A 136 -11.39 -9.76 -8.45
C PRO A 136 -12.09 -10.50 -7.32
N VAL A 137 -12.20 -11.81 -7.44
CA VAL A 137 -12.80 -12.67 -6.42
C VAL A 137 -11.84 -13.81 -6.11
N GLU A 138 -11.40 -13.90 -4.85
CA GLU A 138 -10.61 -15.04 -4.41
C GLU A 138 -11.52 -16.21 -4.07
N VAL A 139 -11.19 -17.38 -4.59
CA VAL A 139 -11.99 -18.60 -4.40
C VAL A 139 -11.12 -19.68 -3.77
N ILE A 140 -11.61 -20.30 -2.72
CA ILE A 140 -10.98 -21.50 -2.15
C ILE A 140 -11.36 -22.68 -3.05
N PRO A 141 -10.39 -23.43 -3.62
CA PRO A 141 -10.68 -24.45 -4.64
C PRO A 141 -11.62 -25.56 -4.21
N MET A 142 -11.75 -25.80 -2.90
CA MET A 142 -12.63 -26.83 -2.38
C MET A 142 -14.05 -26.34 -2.06
N ALA A 143 -14.36 -25.11 -2.38
CA ALA A 143 -15.65 -24.48 -2.10
C ALA A 143 -16.62 -24.57 -3.28
#